data_b5ebe8c5fa5e49a82bed1aea5e7c795b
#
_entry.id   b5ebe8c5fa5e49a82bed1aea5e7c795b
#
_cell.length_a   1.000
_cell.length_b   1.000
_cell.length_c   1.000
_cell.angle_alpha   90.00
_cell.angle_beta   90.00
_cell.angle_gamma   90.00
#
_symmetry.space_group_name_H-M   'P 1'
#
loop_
_entity.id
_entity.type
_entity.pdbx_description
1 polymer ?
#
loop_
_entity_poly.entity_id
_entity_poly.type
_entity_poly.pdbx_seq_one_letter_code
_entity_poly.pdbx_strand_id
1 'polypeptide(L)'
;MRMRKKILLNGPVLSRSGYGEQARFALRSLKAHEDRFEIFLNAIPWGGTCWVYDDNEERRWIDDLLKKTISHVQNNGQYDMSLQVTIPNEWQKLAPVNIGYTAGIETNIVAPGWIEKANTMDKIIVVSNHAKAVYNATSYIDEQRKIEYKCNTPIDVVNYPVRNIGTAPVELELDYDFNYLAVAQWSPRKNIGNTINWFMEEFRNEKVGLVLKINTVN
;
A
#
# COMPACT_ATOMS: atom_id res chain seq x y z
N MET A 1 25.60 8.10 23.28
CA MET A 1 24.49 8.29 22.32
C MET A 1 24.27 6.98 21.58
N ARG A 2 23.06 6.40 21.60
CA ARG A 2 22.82 5.13 20.89
C ARG A 2 22.83 5.40 19.40
N MET A 3 23.64 4.65 18.61
CA MET A 3 23.63 4.82 17.16
C MET A 3 22.25 4.51 16.58
N ARG A 4 21.73 5.37 15.71
CA ARG A 4 20.46 5.15 15.00
C ARG A 4 20.62 3.98 14.02
N LYS A 5 19.59 3.17 13.91
CA LYS A 5 19.55 2.08 12.92
C LYS A 5 19.21 2.63 11.54
N LYS A 6 19.98 2.25 10.52
CA LYS A 6 19.70 2.60 9.13
C LYS A 6 18.57 1.74 8.59
N ILE A 7 17.43 2.37 8.29
CA ILE A 7 16.26 1.68 7.76
C ILE A 7 15.97 2.14 6.33
N LEU A 8 15.86 1.17 5.41
CA LEU A 8 15.38 1.41 4.06
C LEU A 8 13.87 1.17 3.99
N LEU A 9 13.07 2.20 3.74
CA LEU A 9 11.70 2.00 3.32
C LEU A 9 11.68 1.79 1.80
N ASN A 10 11.14 0.64 1.37
CA ASN A 10 10.94 0.30 -0.03
C ASN A 10 9.44 0.24 -0.32
N GLY A 11 8.92 1.17 -1.13
CA GLY A 11 7.48 1.24 -1.40
C GLY A 11 7.09 2.39 -2.32
N PRO A 12 5.85 2.40 -2.83
CA PRO A 12 5.39 3.34 -3.85
C PRO A 12 4.96 4.70 -3.27
N VAL A 13 5.81 5.35 -2.47
CA VAL A 13 5.48 6.59 -1.73
C VAL A 13 5.02 7.74 -2.61
N LEU A 14 5.41 7.77 -3.90
CA LEU A 14 5.02 8.79 -4.85
C LEU A 14 3.73 8.44 -5.62
N SER A 15 3.19 7.24 -5.46
CA SER A 15 1.98 6.82 -6.15
C SER A 15 0.71 7.34 -5.47
N ARG A 16 -0.27 7.79 -6.26
CA ARG A 16 -1.65 8.09 -5.81
C ARG A 16 -2.51 6.81 -5.77
N SER A 17 -2.05 5.83 -5.01
CA SER A 17 -2.72 4.55 -4.80
C SER A 17 -2.87 4.24 -3.32
N GLY A 18 -3.65 3.20 -2.99
CA GLY A 18 -3.77 2.70 -1.62
C GLY A 18 -2.42 2.29 -1.03
N TYR A 19 -1.59 1.57 -1.78
CA TYR A 19 -0.23 1.23 -1.36
C TYR A 19 0.68 2.46 -1.25
N GLY A 20 0.50 3.46 -2.11
CA GLY A 20 1.22 4.74 -1.98
C GLY A 20 0.89 5.45 -0.66
N GLU A 21 -0.38 5.51 -0.28
CA GLU A 21 -0.78 6.10 1.01
C GLU A 21 -0.29 5.27 2.19
N GLN A 22 -0.38 3.94 2.11
CA GLN A 22 0.18 3.04 3.12
C GLN A 22 1.69 3.24 3.31
N ALA A 23 2.43 3.38 2.21
CA ALA A 23 3.87 3.65 2.26
C ALA A 23 4.18 5.02 2.89
N ARG A 24 3.39 6.06 2.57
CA ARG A 24 3.52 7.37 3.22
C ARG A 24 3.18 7.32 4.71
N PHE A 25 2.17 6.56 5.13
CA PHE A 25 1.89 6.36 6.56
C PHE A 25 3.06 5.68 7.28
N ALA A 26 3.62 4.62 6.70
CA ALA A 26 4.81 3.97 7.25
C ALA A 26 5.99 4.94 7.34
N LEU A 27 6.19 5.76 6.31
CA LEU A 27 7.25 6.76 6.27
C LEU A 27 7.09 7.84 7.35
N ARG A 28 5.86 8.35 7.55
CA ARG A 28 5.53 9.29 8.64
C ARG A 28 5.75 8.69 10.01
N SER A 29 5.42 7.40 10.20
CA SER A 29 5.70 6.68 11.44
C SER A 29 7.20 6.61 11.72
N LEU A 30 8.02 6.33 10.71
CA LEU A 30 9.48 6.36 10.86
C LEU A 30 9.99 7.77 11.16
N LYS A 31 9.43 8.82 10.54
CA LYS A 31 9.77 10.22 10.82
C LYS A 31 9.57 10.57 12.29
N ALA A 32 8.48 10.10 12.89
CA ALA A 32 8.21 10.31 14.31
C ALA A 32 9.23 9.64 15.25
N HIS A 33 10.10 8.77 14.70
CA HIS A 33 11.11 8.02 15.46
C HIS A 33 12.52 8.22 14.88
N GLU A 34 12.82 9.39 14.34
CA GLU A 34 14.16 9.73 13.82
C GLU A 34 15.28 9.74 14.89
N ASP A 35 14.91 9.78 16.16
CA ASP A 35 15.82 9.54 17.28
C ASP A 35 16.38 8.10 17.29
N ARG A 36 15.66 7.16 16.73
CA ARG A 36 15.98 5.71 16.66
C ARG A 36 16.46 5.27 15.30
N PHE A 37 15.92 5.88 14.23
CA PHE A 37 16.16 5.47 12.85
C PHE A 37 16.82 6.56 12.03
N GLU A 38 17.77 6.17 11.21
CA GLU A 38 18.25 6.93 10.08
C GLU A 38 17.54 6.41 8.82
N ILE A 39 16.62 7.22 8.26
CA ILE A 39 15.70 6.80 7.22
C ILE A 39 16.33 6.96 5.85
N PHE A 40 16.18 5.93 5.02
CA PHE A 40 16.47 5.87 3.60
C PHE A 40 15.20 5.44 2.86
N LEU A 41 15.07 5.82 1.58
CA LEU A 41 13.85 5.62 0.82
C LEU A 41 14.16 5.16 -0.60
N ASN A 42 13.55 4.04 -1.00
CA ASN A 42 13.46 3.62 -2.39
C ASN A 42 11.98 3.72 -2.85
N ALA A 43 11.71 4.70 -3.72
CA ALA A 43 10.39 4.88 -4.29
C ALA A 43 10.23 4.00 -5.53
N ILE A 44 9.41 2.97 -5.41
CA ILE A 44 9.13 2.07 -6.53
C ILE A 44 7.92 2.56 -7.35
N PRO A 45 7.89 2.32 -8.67
CA PRO A 45 6.70 2.56 -9.47
C PRO A 45 5.55 1.63 -9.06
N TRP A 46 4.30 2.05 -9.27
CA TRP A 46 3.11 1.28 -8.91
C TRP A 46 2.08 1.29 -10.04
N GLY A 47 2.28 0.41 -11.02
CA GLY A 47 1.42 0.34 -12.20
C GLY A 47 1.29 1.67 -12.92
N GLY A 48 0.16 1.87 -13.59
CA GLY A 48 -0.19 3.12 -14.28
C GLY A 48 -0.81 4.20 -13.39
N THR A 49 -0.49 4.21 -12.09
CA THR A 49 -1.07 5.19 -11.16
C THR A 49 -0.45 6.58 -11.32
N CYS A 50 -1.25 7.63 -11.08
CA CYS A 50 -0.75 9.00 -11.04
C CYS A 50 0.25 9.20 -9.89
N TRP A 51 1.19 10.11 -10.10
CA TRP A 51 2.16 10.50 -9.08
C TRP A 51 1.64 11.65 -8.22
N VAL A 52 2.23 11.79 -7.03
CA VAL A 52 2.03 12.94 -6.15
C VAL A 52 2.91 14.08 -6.67
N TYR A 53 2.27 15.12 -7.18
CA TYR A 53 2.96 16.32 -7.72
C TYR A 53 2.87 17.53 -6.79
N ASP A 54 2.26 17.37 -5.63
CA ASP A 54 2.06 18.49 -4.71
C ASP A 54 3.42 19.02 -4.22
N ASP A 55 3.69 20.30 -4.42
CA ASP A 55 4.86 20.96 -3.85
C ASP A 55 4.55 21.40 -2.41
N ASN A 56 4.73 20.47 -1.49
CA ASN A 56 4.56 20.70 -0.07
C ASN A 56 5.76 20.21 0.73
N GLU A 57 5.75 20.45 2.04
CA GLU A 57 6.85 20.07 2.95
C GLU A 57 7.12 18.56 2.93
N GLU A 58 6.06 17.73 2.93
CA GLU A 58 6.21 16.27 2.88
C GLU A 58 6.88 15.81 1.59
N ARG A 59 6.47 16.39 0.44
CA ARG A 59 7.06 16.05 -0.85
C ARG A 59 8.54 16.43 -0.90
N ARG A 60 8.91 17.62 -0.45
CA ARG A 60 10.31 18.05 -0.38
C ARG A 60 11.15 17.15 0.50
N TRP A 61 10.60 16.75 1.66
CA TRP A 61 11.27 15.80 2.55
C TRP A 61 11.45 14.41 1.89
N ILE A 62 10.46 13.90 1.16
CA ILE A 62 10.57 12.66 0.36
C ILE A 62 11.70 12.79 -0.67
N ASP A 63 11.74 13.90 -1.41
CA ASP A 63 12.78 14.13 -2.42
C ASP A 63 14.19 14.18 -1.80
N ASP A 64 14.34 14.76 -0.62
CA ASP A 64 15.62 14.78 0.10
C ASP A 64 16.03 13.38 0.60
N LEU A 65 15.09 12.56 1.04
CA LEU A 65 15.36 11.16 1.37
C LEU A 65 15.81 10.35 0.14
N LEU A 66 15.21 10.58 -1.01
CA LEU A 66 15.62 9.94 -2.27
C LEU A 66 17.06 10.32 -2.66
N LYS A 67 17.40 11.62 -2.62
CA LYS A 67 18.77 12.11 -2.88
C LYS A 67 19.77 11.50 -1.90
N LYS A 68 19.43 11.48 -0.59
CA LYS A 68 20.24 10.86 0.46
C LYS A 68 20.48 9.38 0.17
N THR A 69 19.43 8.66 -0.25
CA THR A 69 19.52 7.23 -0.55
C THR A 69 20.44 6.97 -1.74
N ILE A 70 20.32 7.76 -2.81
CA ILE A 70 21.21 7.66 -3.98
C ILE A 70 22.68 7.83 -3.56
N SER A 71 22.98 8.89 -2.78
CA SER A 71 24.33 9.13 -2.27
C SER A 71 24.84 7.98 -1.40
N HIS A 72 23.97 7.42 -0.55
CA HIS A 72 24.32 6.29 0.32
C HIS A 72 24.71 5.05 -0.49
N VAL A 73 23.92 4.73 -1.52
CA VAL A 73 24.17 3.58 -2.41
C VAL A 73 25.47 3.80 -3.22
N GLN A 74 25.68 5.01 -3.76
CA GLN A 74 26.92 5.33 -4.49
C GLN A 74 28.17 5.16 -3.64
N ASN A 75 28.08 5.35 -2.33
CA ASN A 75 29.16 5.14 -1.37
C ASN A 75 29.20 3.71 -0.78
N ASN A 76 28.54 2.72 -1.42
CA ASN A 76 28.45 1.34 -0.96
C ASN A 76 27.85 1.21 0.46
N GLY A 77 26.96 2.13 0.85
CA GLY A 77 26.31 2.13 2.14
C GLY A 77 25.42 0.92 2.33
N GLN A 78 25.37 0.40 3.55
CA GLN A 78 24.55 -0.75 3.93
C GLN A 78 23.44 -0.31 4.86
N TYR A 79 22.33 -1.07 4.88
CA TYR A 79 21.19 -0.86 5.76
C TYR A 79 21.18 -1.91 6.88
N ASP A 80 20.71 -1.54 8.07
CA ASP A 80 20.49 -2.48 9.17
C ASP A 80 19.18 -3.25 9.00
N MET A 81 18.18 -2.61 8.39
CA MET A 81 16.86 -3.20 8.19
C MET A 81 16.13 -2.60 6.98
N SER A 82 15.17 -3.35 6.47
CA SER A 82 14.23 -2.87 5.45
C SER A 82 12.77 -2.98 5.91
N LEU A 83 11.94 -2.01 5.50
CA LEU A 83 10.50 -2.06 5.59
C LEU A 83 9.93 -1.95 4.17
N GLN A 84 9.33 -3.04 3.68
CA GLN A 84 8.90 -3.17 2.30
C GLN A 84 7.37 -3.11 2.21
N VAL A 85 6.85 -1.99 1.75
CA VAL A 85 5.40 -1.71 1.67
C VAL A 85 4.91 -2.01 0.27
N THR A 86 4.70 -3.28 -0.03
CA THR A 86 4.32 -3.81 -1.35
C THR A 86 3.50 -5.08 -1.22
N ILE A 87 3.08 -5.64 -2.37
CA ILE A 87 2.56 -7.02 -2.42
C ILE A 87 3.70 -8.02 -2.18
N PRO A 88 3.44 -9.15 -1.53
CA PRO A 88 4.49 -10.08 -1.09
C PRO A 88 5.41 -10.64 -2.18
N ASN A 89 4.91 -10.82 -3.39
CA ASN A 89 5.75 -11.31 -4.50
C ASN A 89 6.91 -10.37 -4.88
N GLU A 90 6.89 -9.12 -4.44
CA GLU A 90 7.95 -8.14 -4.68
C GLU A 90 8.97 -8.08 -3.53
N TRP A 91 8.72 -8.74 -2.41
CA TRP A 91 9.63 -8.73 -1.26
C TRP A 91 10.96 -9.39 -1.55
N GLN A 92 12.02 -8.78 -1.03
CA GLN A 92 13.40 -9.19 -1.24
C GLN A 92 14.21 -9.07 0.06
N LYS A 93 15.35 -9.77 0.12
CA LYS A 93 16.33 -9.56 1.20
C LYS A 93 17.18 -8.34 0.87
N LEU A 94 16.84 -7.18 1.42
CA LEU A 94 17.51 -5.89 1.19
C LEU A 94 18.44 -5.47 2.32
N ALA A 95 18.35 -6.14 3.46
CA ALA A 95 19.11 -5.85 4.67
C ALA A 95 19.25 -7.13 5.53
N PRO A 96 20.02 -7.11 6.61
CA PRO A 96 20.06 -8.22 7.58
C PRO A 96 18.70 -8.51 8.24
N VAL A 97 17.85 -7.48 8.45
CA VAL A 97 16.47 -7.62 8.96
C VAL A 97 15.49 -7.07 7.93
N ASN A 98 14.52 -7.89 7.52
CA ASN A 98 13.55 -7.55 6.48
C ASN A 98 12.12 -7.68 6.99
N ILE A 99 11.36 -6.60 6.88
CA ILE A 99 9.96 -6.54 7.31
C ILE A 99 9.10 -6.31 6.08
N GLY A 100 8.17 -7.23 5.80
CA GLY A 100 7.16 -7.06 4.77
C GLY A 100 5.91 -6.39 5.35
N TYR A 101 5.37 -5.38 4.69
CA TYR A 101 4.11 -4.74 5.06
C TYR A 101 3.17 -4.72 3.87
N THR A 102 2.08 -5.47 3.96
CA THR A 102 1.13 -5.63 2.86
C THR A 102 -0.30 -5.29 3.28
N ALA A 103 -1.11 -4.84 2.31
CA ALA A 103 -2.55 -4.68 2.51
C ALA A 103 -3.24 -5.99 2.92
N GLY A 104 -2.55 -7.09 2.72
CA GLY A 104 -3.03 -8.41 3.07
C GLY A 104 -3.87 -9.03 1.98
N ILE A 105 -4.77 -9.91 2.39
CA ILE A 105 -5.57 -10.72 1.48
C ILE A 105 -7.06 -10.42 1.66
N GLU A 106 -7.79 -10.30 0.56
CA GLU A 106 -9.25 -10.08 0.56
C GLU A 106 -10.04 -11.41 0.47
N THR A 107 -9.34 -12.51 0.15
CA THR A 107 -9.90 -13.87 0.01
C THR A 107 -9.64 -14.69 1.27
N ASN A 108 -9.97 -15.97 1.23
CA ASN A 108 -9.80 -16.91 2.33
C ASN A 108 -8.55 -17.81 2.19
N ILE A 109 -7.71 -17.56 1.18
CA ILE A 109 -6.48 -18.30 0.93
C ILE A 109 -5.40 -17.39 0.34
N VAL A 110 -4.15 -17.56 0.76
CA VAL A 110 -2.99 -16.82 0.26
C VAL A 110 -2.34 -17.61 -0.89
N ALA A 111 -1.94 -16.92 -1.96
CA ALA A 111 -1.26 -17.58 -3.08
C ALA A 111 0.06 -18.25 -2.64
N PRO A 112 0.45 -19.40 -3.22
CA PRO A 112 1.67 -20.12 -2.83
C PRO A 112 2.93 -19.26 -2.88
N GLY A 113 3.12 -18.49 -3.95
CA GLY A 113 4.27 -17.60 -4.11
C GLY A 113 4.33 -16.49 -3.04
N TRP A 114 3.19 -16.10 -2.46
CA TRP A 114 3.16 -15.13 -1.36
C TRP A 114 3.60 -15.77 -0.04
N ILE A 115 3.25 -17.05 0.19
CA ILE A 115 3.74 -17.82 1.35
C ILE A 115 5.26 -18.00 1.26
N GLU A 116 5.77 -18.35 0.07
CA GLU A 116 7.20 -18.49 -0.17
C GLU A 116 7.95 -17.19 0.15
N LYS A 117 7.49 -16.06 -0.39
CA LYS A 117 8.08 -14.74 -0.14
C LYS A 117 7.94 -14.31 1.31
N ALA A 118 6.79 -14.57 1.93
CA ALA A 118 6.56 -14.31 3.34
C ALA A 118 7.62 -14.99 4.22
N ASN A 119 7.96 -16.23 3.94
CA ASN A 119 8.96 -17.00 4.67
C ASN A 119 10.42 -16.51 4.46
N THR A 120 10.65 -15.57 3.54
CA THR A 120 11.96 -14.91 3.41
C THR A 120 12.10 -13.66 4.28
N MET A 121 11.01 -13.20 4.89
CA MET A 121 11.00 -12.03 5.78
C MET A 121 11.21 -12.45 7.24
N ASP A 122 11.77 -11.55 8.04
CA ASP A 122 11.93 -11.74 9.48
C ASP A 122 10.63 -11.42 10.24
N LYS A 123 9.78 -10.57 9.66
CA LYS A 123 8.46 -10.22 10.18
C LYS A 123 7.55 -9.76 9.04
N ILE A 124 6.24 -9.99 9.22
CA ILE A 124 5.20 -9.47 8.32
C ILE A 124 4.26 -8.58 9.12
N ILE A 125 3.86 -7.48 8.52
CA ILE A 125 2.79 -6.61 8.99
C ILE A 125 1.65 -6.72 7.99
N VAL A 126 0.45 -6.97 8.51
CA VAL A 126 -0.81 -6.98 7.73
C VAL A 126 -1.81 -5.99 8.31
N VAL A 127 -2.79 -5.58 7.51
CA VAL A 127 -3.70 -4.49 7.88
C VAL A 127 -4.94 -4.93 8.64
N SER A 128 -5.15 -6.23 8.84
CA SER A 128 -6.34 -6.74 9.51
C SER A 128 -6.11 -8.10 10.19
N ASN A 129 -6.94 -8.38 11.18
CA ASN A 129 -6.99 -9.71 11.80
C ASN A 129 -7.43 -10.79 10.79
N HIS A 130 -8.30 -10.43 9.83
CA HIS A 130 -8.66 -11.33 8.73
C HIS A 130 -7.43 -11.75 7.94
N ALA A 131 -6.62 -10.80 7.44
CA ALA A 131 -5.41 -11.10 6.69
C ALA A 131 -4.45 -11.99 7.50
N LYS A 132 -4.23 -11.69 8.79
CA LYS A 132 -3.42 -12.55 9.68
C LYS A 132 -3.99 -13.96 9.80
N ALA A 133 -5.29 -14.09 10.00
CA ALA A 133 -5.95 -15.39 10.11
C ALA A 133 -5.80 -16.22 8.82
N VAL A 134 -5.97 -15.59 7.66
CA VAL A 134 -5.82 -16.25 6.35
C VAL A 134 -4.39 -16.71 6.12
N TYR A 135 -3.37 -15.90 6.43
CA TYR A 135 -1.97 -16.32 6.34
C TYR A 135 -1.68 -17.54 7.24
N ASN A 136 -2.20 -17.53 8.47
CA ASN A 136 -1.99 -18.63 9.42
C ASN A 136 -2.73 -19.92 9.05
N ALA A 137 -3.89 -19.80 8.38
CA ALA A 137 -4.72 -20.93 7.99
C ALA A 137 -4.33 -21.52 6.62
N THR A 138 -3.58 -20.78 5.80
CA THR A 138 -3.21 -21.25 4.46
C THR A 138 -2.05 -22.21 4.54
N SER A 139 -2.25 -23.43 4.00
CA SER A 139 -1.19 -24.38 3.74
C SER A 139 -1.35 -25.05 2.39
N TYR A 140 -0.24 -25.48 1.81
CA TYR A 140 -0.16 -26.23 0.56
C TYR A 140 0.71 -27.46 0.77
N ILE A 141 0.35 -28.55 0.15
CA ILE A 141 1.13 -29.79 0.18
C ILE A 141 1.83 -29.94 -1.18
N ASP A 142 3.16 -30.01 -1.16
CA ASP A 142 3.94 -30.51 -2.29
C ASP A 142 3.86 -32.03 -2.28
N GLU A 143 3.03 -32.60 -3.14
CA GLU A 143 2.81 -34.05 -3.20
C GLU A 143 4.06 -34.84 -3.60
N GLN A 144 4.98 -34.23 -4.37
CA GLN A 144 6.20 -34.86 -4.83
C GLN A 144 7.24 -34.98 -3.67
N ARG A 145 7.35 -33.87 -2.90
CA ARG A 145 8.31 -33.78 -1.79
C ARG A 145 7.72 -34.15 -0.44
N LYS A 146 6.38 -34.31 -0.33
CA LYS A 146 5.62 -34.52 0.90
C LYS A 146 5.90 -33.45 1.97
N ILE A 147 6.07 -32.21 1.54
CA ILE A 147 6.35 -31.05 2.40
C ILE A 147 5.12 -30.16 2.45
N GLU A 148 4.72 -29.78 3.66
CA GLU A 148 3.70 -28.77 3.88
C GLU A 148 4.34 -27.37 3.79
N TYR A 149 3.80 -26.53 2.90
CA TYR A 149 4.14 -25.11 2.76
C TYR A 149 3.11 -24.25 3.48
N LYS A 150 3.54 -23.55 4.51
CA LYS A 150 2.74 -22.57 5.26
C LYS A 150 3.58 -21.36 5.64
N CYS A 151 2.93 -20.28 6.08
CA CYS A 151 3.63 -19.12 6.59
C CYS A 151 4.16 -19.41 8.00
N ASN A 152 5.49 -19.39 8.14
CA ASN A 152 6.19 -19.57 9.42
C ASN A 152 6.69 -18.23 10.00
N THR A 153 6.62 -17.15 9.23
CA THR A 153 7.09 -15.82 9.64
C THR A 153 6.11 -15.19 10.64
N PRO A 154 6.58 -14.58 11.72
CA PRO A 154 5.73 -13.87 12.67
C PRO A 154 4.92 -12.75 12.00
N ILE A 155 3.62 -12.67 12.30
CA ILE A 155 2.69 -11.71 11.70
C ILE A 155 2.10 -10.80 12.77
N ASP A 156 2.29 -9.49 12.61
CA ASP A 156 1.63 -8.47 13.38
C ASP A 156 0.52 -7.76 12.59
N VAL A 157 -0.48 -7.26 13.28
CA VAL A 157 -1.58 -6.49 12.68
C VAL A 157 -1.40 -5.02 13.01
N VAL A 158 -1.34 -4.20 11.96
CA VAL A 158 -1.39 -2.73 12.07
C VAL A 158 -2.48 -2.24 11.13
N ASN A 159 -3.61 -1.85 11.69
CA ASN A 159 -4.74 -1.35 10.89
C ASN A 159 -4.37 -0.08 10.13
N TYR A 160 -5.09 0.19 9.03
CA TYR A 160 -4.92 1.42 8.29
C TYR A 160 -5.20 2.63 9.19
N PRO A 161 -4.28 3.59 9.27
CA PRO A 161 -4.56 4.86 9.91
C PRO A 161 -5.50 5.70 9.05
N VAL A 162 -6.26 6.59 9.69
CA VAL A 162 -7.13 7.55 9.02
C VAL A 162 -6.57 8.95 9.25
N ARG A 163 -6.46 9.72 8.16
CA ARG A 163 -6.12 11.14 8.25
C ARG A 163 -7.37 11.94 8.54
N ASN A 164 -7.29 12.86 9.47
CA ASN A 164 -8.30 13.90 9.59
C ASN A 164 -8.03 14.95 8.48
N ILE A 165 -8.75 14.82 7.38
CA ILE A 165 -8.69 15.76 6.26
C ILE A 165 -9.80 16.76 6.47
N GLY A 166 -9.45 18.03 6.64
CA GLY A 166 -10.44 19.10 6.70
C GLY A 166 -11.31 19.09 5.43
N THR A 167 -12.61 19.35 5.60
CA THR A 167 -13.53 19.49 4.48
C THR A 167 -13.35 20.86 3.85
N ALA A 168 -13.12 20.91 2.54
CA ALA A 168 -13.26 22.11 1.75
C ALA A 168 -14.60 22.04 1.01
N PRO A 169 -15.42 23.10 1.03
CA PRO A 169 -16.62 23.14 0.22
C PRO A 169 -16.23 23.03 -1.26
N VAL A 170 -16.90 22.16 -1.97
CA VAL A 170 -16.78 22.04 -3.43
C VAL A 170 -18.13 22.44 -4.00
N GLU A 171 -18.13 23.53 -4.73
CA GLU A 171 -19.32 23.92 -5.50
C GLU A 171 -19.34 23.10 -6.78
N LEU A 172 -20.40 22.34 -6.96
CA LEU A 172 -20.68 21.57 -8.17
C LEU A 172 -22.02 22.06 -8.72
N GLU A 173 -22.03 22.46 -9.99
CA GLU A 173 -23.27 22.70 -10.71
C GLU A 173 -23.88 21.34 -11.07
N LEU A 174 -24.88 20.91 -10.31
CA LEU A 174 -25.57 19.63 -10.50
C LEU A 174 -27.04 19.89 -10.86
N ASP A 175 -27.56 19.10 -11.81
CA ASP A 175 -28.94 19.26 -12.30
C ASP A 175 -30.02 18.85 -11.28
N TYR A 176 -29.64 18.09 -10.25
CA TYR A 176 -30.58 17.54 -9.26
C TYR A 176 -30.10 17.82 -7.83
N ASP A 177 -31.05 17.98 -6.91
CA ASP A 177 -30.81 18.23 -5.49
C ASP A 177 -30.21 17.01 -4.79
N PHE A 178 -30.52 15.80 -5.28
CA PHE A 178 -29.98 14.56 -4.74
C PHE A 178 -29.12 13.84 -5.76
N ASN A 179 -27.88 13.50 -5.34
CA ASN A 179 -26.94 12.87 -6.22
C ASN A 179 -26.20 11.72 -5.50
N TYR A 180 -26.11 10.57 -6.16
CA TYR A 180 -25.22 9.48 -5.75
C TYR A 180 -23.79 9.80 -6.16
N LEU A 181 -22.82 9.43 -5.32
CA LEU A 181 -21.39 9.56 -5.64
C LEU A 181 -20.74 8.18 -5.75
N ALA A 182 -20.13 7.88 -6.89
CA ALA A 182 -19.28 6.72 -7.07
C ALA A 182 -17.82 7.15 -7.27
N VAL A 183 -16.92 6.66 -6.42
CA VAL A 183 -15.48 6.93 -6.47
C VAL A 183 -14.74 5.64 -6.71
N ALA A 184 -14.12 5.49 -7.88
CA ALA A 184 -13.41 4.27 -8.22
C ALA A 184 -12.40 4.46 -9.35
N GLN A 185 -11.42 3.56 -9.43
CA GLN A 185 -10.64 3.37 -10.63
C GLN A 185 -11.49 2.62 -11.67
N TRP A 186 -11.42 3.02 -12.95
CA TRP A 186 -12.09 2.29 -14.02
C TRP A 186 -11.38 0.95 -14.26
N SER A 187 -11.95 -0.12 -13.76
CA SER A 187 -11.39 -1.46 -13.91
C SER A 187 -12.51 -2.52 -13.88
N PRO A 188 -12.29 -3.71 -14.46
CA PRO A 188 -13.26 -4.81 -14.43
C PRO A 188 -13.70 -5.15 -13.01
N ARG A 189 -12.79 -5.17 -12.05
CA ARG A 189 -13.09 -5.47 -10.64
C ARG A 189 -14.05 -4.46 -10.00
N LYS A 190 -13.99 -3.19 -10.39
CA LYS A 190 -14.85 -2.12 -9.86
C LYS A 190 -16.21 -2.04 -10.54
N ASN A 191 -16.34 -2.69 -11.69
CA ASN A 191 -17.61 -2.91 -12.40
C ASN A 191 -18.42 -1.61 -12.66
N ILE A 192 -17.74 -0.51 -12.97
CA ILE A 192 -18.34 0.83 -13.12
C ILE A 192 -19.36 0.85 -14.25
N GLY A 193 -19.10 0.11 -15.36
CA GLY A 193 -20.06 0.03 -16.46
C GLY A 193 -21.43 -0.46 -16.02
N ASN A 194 -21.49 -1.54 -15.25
CA ASN A 194 -22.76 -2.02 -14.71
C ASN A 194 -23.36 -1.09 -13.66
N THR A 195 -22.52 -0.44 -12.85
CA THR A 195 -23.01 0.58 -11.90
C THR A 195 -23.76 1.69 -12.63
N ILE A 196 -23.23 2.18 -13.76
CA ILE A 196 -23.92 3.19 -14.59
C ILE A 196 -25.20 2.62 -15.19
N ASN A 197 -25.14 1.44 -15.80
CA ASN A 197 -26.32 0.83 -16.43
C ASN A 197 -27.45 0.62 -15.42
N TRP A 198 -27.16 0.02 -14.28
CA TRP A 198 -28.16 -0.22 -13.24
C TRP A 198 -28.72 1.08 -12.64
N PHE A 199 -27.87 2.10 -12.47
CA PHE A 199 -28.34 3.41 -12.07
C PHE A 199 -29.32 4.00 -13.10
N MET A 200 -28.99 3.94 -14.38
CA MET A 200 -29.84 4.45 -15.46
C MET A 200 -31.15 3.67 -15.59
N GLU A 201 -31.14 2.37 -15.35
CA GLU A 201 -32.34 1.52 -15.37
C GLU A 201 -33.26 1.84 -14.20
N GLU A 202 -32.72 1.87 -12.97
CA GLU A 202 -33.47 2.08 -11.75
C GLU A 202 -34.06 3.48 -11.65
N PHE A 203 -33.26 4.51 -11.97
CA PHE A 203 -33.62 5.91 -11.77
C PHE A 203 -34.01 6.65 -13.07
N ARG A 204 -34.43 5.92 -14.10
CA ARG A 204 -34.76 6.50 -15.41
C ARG A 204 -35.72 7.68 -15.36
N ASN A 205 -36.70 7.66 -14.46
CA ASN A 205 -37.78 8.65 -14.34
C ASN A 205 -37.66 9.46 -13.06
N GLU A 206 -36.58 9.33 -12.32
CA GLU A 206 -36.37 10.01 -11.05
C GLU A 206 -35.51 11.26 -11.23
N LYS A 207 -35.70 12.26 -10.37
CA LYS A 207 -34.88 13.47 -10.32
C LYS A 207 -33.68 13.27 -9.43
N VAL A 208 -32.79 12.35 -9.83
CA VAL A 208 -31.56 12.01 -9.12
C VAL A 208 -30.39 11.99 -10.08
N GLY A 209 -29.21 12.41 -9.61
CA GLY A 209 -27.98 12.42 -10.39
C GLY A 209 -26.97 11.34 -9.96
N LEU A 210 -26.06 11.00 -10.85
CA LEU A 210 -24.90 10.15 -10.56
C LEU A 210 -23.62 10.92 -10.85
N VAL A 211 -22.89 11.24 -9.79
CA VAL A 211 -21.56 11.86 -9.88
C VAL A 211 -20.51 10.77 -9.88
N LEU A 212 -19.69 10.72 -10.94
CA LEU A 212 -18.61 9.75 -11.08
C LEU A 212 -17.26 10.44 -10.90
N LYS A 213 -16.54 10.08 -9.83
CA LYS A 213 -15.13 10.42 -9.66
C LYS A 213 -14.28 9.20 -9.99
N ILE A 214 -13.80 9.13 -11.20
CA ILE A 214 -13.09 7.96 -11.72
C ILE A 214 -11.69 8.32 -12.22
N ASN A 215 -10.79 7.33 -12.17
CA ASN A 215 -9.50 7.37 -12.82
C ASN A 215 -9.50 6.30 -13.94
N THR A 216 -9.26 6.73 -15.16
CA THR A 216 -9.25 5.87 -16.36
C THR A 216 -7.84 5.40 -16.75
N VAL A 217 -6.81 5.88 -16.08
CA VAL A 217 -5.43 5.47 -16.33
C VAL A 217 -5.17 4.12 -15.66
N ASN A 218 -4.89 3.12 -16.47
CA ASN A 218 -4.43 1.79 -16.07
C ASN A 218 -2.95 1.64 -16.40
#